data_a5528d20aa021c27ad2f3466433a66c8
#
_entry.id   a5528d20aa021c27ad2f3466433a66c8
#
_cell.length_a   1.000
_cell.length_b   1.000
_cell.length_c   1.000
_cell.angle_alpha   90.00
_cell.angle_beta   90.00
_cell.angle_gamma   90.00
#
_symmetry.space_group_name_H-M   'P 1'
#
loop_
_entity.id
_entity.type
_entity.pdbx_description
1 polymer ?
#
loop_
_entity_poly.entity_id
_entity_poly.type
_entity_poly.pdbx_seq_one_letter_code
_entity_poly.pdbx_strand_id
1 'polypeptide(L)'
;CSTASQGGEGESLISIELSELTKTSVRMITVPNDQTAYYYNGLVTKELYDEVGEDSVMSILKSTPYQLYETDDWVWQDLMPYTEYYALAQGANVNDEWGVVSKVAFRTLGDVSITQLEKEQTLLLYPNPAKDFVVLQNSVAGDEVELSDIQGRVLQKFVTNTSKTRLNVSDCKPGFYFVRIKNAESAEETIGKLIIND
;
A
#
# COMPACT_ATOMS: atom_id res chain seq x y z
N CYS A 1 -33.56 -26.10 -11.33
CA CYS A 1 -32.52 -26.96 -11.92
C CYS A 1 -31.58 -26.06 -12.67
N SER A 2 -30.46 -25.76 -12.09
CA SER A 2 -29.31 -25.14 -12.79
C SER A 2 -28.62 -26.30 -13.51
N THR A 3 -28.66 -26.30 -14.82
CA THR A 3 -27.83 -27.21 -15.61
C THR A 3 -26.42 -26.69 -15.53
N ALA A 4 -25.53 -27.43 -14.89
CA ALA A 4 -24.10 -27.18 -14.97
C ALA A 4 -23.70 -27.06 -16.46
N SER A 5 -22.98 -26.04 -16.81
CA SER A 5 -22.40 -25.89 -18.16
C SER A 5 -21.51 -27.11 -18.38
N GLN A 6 -21.81 -27.92 -19.38
CA GLN A 6 -20.99 -29.11 -19.70
C GLN A 6 -19.69 -28.74 -20.42
N GLY A 7 -19.39 -27.45 -20.51
CA GLY A 7 -18.27 -26.94 -21.29
C GLY A 7 -18.47 -27.08 -22.81
N GLY A 8 -17.56 -26.51 -23.58
CA GLY A 8 -17.51 -26.63 -25.04
C GLY A 8 -16.15 -27.17 -25.51
N GLU A 9 -15.93 -27.20 -26.83
CA GLU A 9 -14.66 -27.61 -27.46
C GLU A 9 -13.71 -26.41 -27.71
N GLY A 10 -14.18 -25.19 -27.44
CA GLY A 10 -13.41 -23.96 -27.63
C GLY A 10 -12.44 -23.66 -26.48
N GLU A 11 -11.82 -22.51 -26.52
CA GLU A 11 -10.86 -22.09 -25.50
C GLU A 11 -11.52 -21.79 -24.15
N SER A 12 -11.05 -22.46 -23.10
CA SER A 12 -11.47 -22.21 -21.73
C SER A 12 -10.86 -20.90 -21.21
N LEU A 13 -11.70 -20.00 -20.73
CA LEU A 13 -11.30 -18.69 -20.15
C LEU A 13 -11.96 -18.53 -18.80
N ILE A 14 -11.19 -18.11 -17.79
CA ILE A 14 -11.68 -17.81 -16.45
C ILE A 14 -11.49 -16.32 -16.17
N SER A 15 -12.55 -15.62 -15.83
CA SER A 15 -12.44 -14.27 -15.31
C SER A 15 -12.23 -14.28 -13.80
N ILE A 16 -11.40 -13.39 -13.28
CA ILE A 16 -11.11 -13.22 -11.85
C ILE A 16 -11.51 -11.81 -11.45
N GLU A 17 -12.35 -11.69 -10.43
CA GLU A 17 -12.69 -10.43 -9.79
C GLU A 17 -12.29 -10.49 -8.31
N LEU A 18 -11.63 -9.44 -7.82
CA LEU A 18 -11.19 -9.32 -6.43
C LEU A 18 -11.93 -8.17 -5.76
N SER A 19 -12.42 -8.41 -4.56
CA SER A 19 -13.12 -7.41 -3.73
C SER A 19 -12.88 -7.66 -2.24
N GLU A 20 -13.43 -6.80 -1.39
CA GLU A 20 -13.36 -6.92 0.07
C GLU A 20 -11.94 -7.20 0.59
N LEU A 21 -10.96 -6.51 0.00
CA LEU A 21 -9.55 -6.66 0.35
C LEU A 21 -9.28 -6.09 1.74
N THR A 22 -8.69 -6.91 2.60
CA THR A 22 -8.27 -6.54 3.96
C THR A 22 -6.78 -6.80 4.18
N LYS A 23 -6.32 -6.79 5.42
CA LYS A 23 -4.95 -7.15 5.80
C LYS A 23 -4.67 -8.65 5.62
N THR A 24 -5.68 -9.47 5.86
CA THR A 24 -5.51 -10.92 5.96
C THR A 24 -6.53 -11.68 5.15
N SER A 25 -7.32 -11.00 4.31
CA SER A 25 -8.33 -11.65 3.49
C SER A 25 -8.60 -10.89 2.18
N VAL A 26 -9.13 -11.61 1.20
CA VAL A 26 -9.65 -11.08 -0.05
C VAL A 26 -10.81 -11.97 -0.51
N ARG A 27 -11.88 -11.36 -1.01
CA ARG A 27 -12.94 -12.08 -1.71
C ARG A 27 -12.56 -12.21 -3.18
N MET A 28 -12.52 -13.43 -3.67
CA MET A 28 -12.20 -13.75 -5.05
C MET A 28 -13.40 -14.44 -5.69
N ILE A 29 -13.86 -13.89 -6.81
CA ILE A 29 -14.90 -14.47 -7.63
C ILE A 29 -14.25 -14.92 -8.93
N THR A 30 -14.40 -16.19 -9.27
CA THR A 30 -13.95 -16.76 -10.54
C THR A 30 -15.14 -17.25 -11.35
N VAL A 31 -15.22 -16.78 -12.60
CA VAL A 31 -16.34 -17.11 -13.50
C VAL A 31 -15.77 -17.77 -14.76
N PRO A 32 -16.08 -19.06 -14.98
CA PRO A 32 -15.72 -19.76 -16.21
C PRO A 32 -16.61 -19.32 -17.37
N ASN A 33 -16.06 -19.30 -18.59
CA ASN A 33 -16.86 -19.14 -19.79
C ASN A 33 -17.61 -20.45 -20.14
N ASP A 34 -18.46 -20.42 -21.15
CA ASP A 34 -19.27 -21.55 -21.62
C ASP A 34 -18.45 -22.67 -22.27
N GLN A 35 -17.17 -22.45 -22.57
CA GLN A 35 -16.25 -23.44 -23.10
C GLN A 35 -15.52 -24.23 -22.01
N THR A 36 -15.59 -23.77 -20.75
CA THR A 36 -14.91 -24.41 -19.64
C THR A 36 -15.66 -25.61 -19.12
N ALA A 37 -15.07 -26.79 -19.15
CA ALA A 37 -15.61 -28.00 -18.53
C ALA A 37 -15.31 -28.07 -17.03
N TYR A 38 -14.11 -27.67 -16.66
CA TYR A 38 -13.66 -27.56 -15.26
C TYR A 38 -12.46 -26.63 -15.15
N TYR A 39 -12.17 -26.18 -13.95
CA TYR A 39 -11.02 -25.28 -13.72
C TYR A 39 -10.47 -25.40 -12.30
N TYR A 40 -9.31 -24.82 -12.09
CA TYR A 40 -8.66 -24.63 -10.79
C TYR A 40 -8.36 -23.17 -10.57
N ASN A 41 -8.46 -22.73 -9.33
CA ASN A 41 -8.07 -21.40 -8.90
C ASN A 41 -7.23 -21.45 -7.63
N GLY A 42 -6.58 -20.35 -7.30
CA GLY A 42 -5.80 -20.25 -6.08
C GLY A 42 -5.07 -18.93 -5.94
N LEU A 43 -4.49 -18.73 -4.76
CA LEU A 43 -3.62 -17.62 -4.45
C LEU A 43 -2.20 -18.11 -4.21
N VAL A 44 -1.24 -17.31 -4.65
CA VAL A 44 0.18 -17.55 -4.40
C VAL A 44 0.85 -16.21 -4.08
N THR A 45 1.84 -16.20 -3.19
CA THR A 45 2.65 -15.00 -3.00
C THR A 45 3.45 -14.70 -4.26
N LYS A 46 3.60 -13.41 -4.56
CA LYS A 46 4.43 -13.00 -5.72
C LYS A 46 5.85 -13.53 -5.63
N GLU A 47 6.42 -13.56 -4.42
CA GLU A 47 7.76 -14.09 -4.17
C GLU A 47 7.90 -15.55 -4.60
N LEU A 48 6.99 -16.42 -4.16
CA LEU A 48 6.99 -17.84 -4.55
C LEU A 48 6.72 -18.01 -6.04
N TYR A 49 5.79 -17.23 -6.62
CA TYR A 49 5.51 -17.29 -8.04
C TYR A 49 6.74 -16.91 -8.89
N ASP A 50 7.47 -15.87 -8.49
CA ASP A 50 8.68 -15.43 -9.20
C ASP A 50 9.84 -16.44 -9.04
N GLU A 51 9.89 -17.18 -7.94
CA GLU A 51 10.90 -18.23 -7.68
C GLU A 51 10.67 -19.50 -8.50
N VAL A 52 9.43 -20.02 -8.50
CA VAL A 52 9.16 -21.36 -9.07
C VAL A 52 8.56 -21.31 -10.48
N GLY A 53 8.02 -20.17 -10.90
CA GLY A 53 7.41 -19.96 -12.20
C GLY A 53 5.94 -20.40 -12.29
N GLU A 54 5.24 -19.86 -13.30
CA GLU A 54 3.81 -20.07 -13.52
C GLU A 54 3.43 -21.55 -13.68
N ASP A 55 4.20 -22.30 -14.50
CA ASP A 55 3.90 -23.71 -14.77
C ASP A 55 3.95 -24.57 -13.51
N SER A 56 4.93 -24.30 -12.63
CA SER A 56 5.07 -25.03 -11.37
C SER A 56 3.92 -24.73 -10.42
N VAL A 57 3.52 -23.47 -10.30
CA VAL A 57 2.39 -23.05 -9.46
C VAL A 57 1.10 -23.69 -9.96
N MET A 58 0.84 -23.62 -11.28
CA MET A 58 -0.35 -24.22 -11.87
C MET A 58 -0.36 -25.75 -11.73
N SER A 59 0.78 -26.41 -11.85
CA SER A 59 0.91 -27.85 -11.59
C SER A 59 0.51 -28.22 -10.17
N ILE A 60 0.92 -27.43 -9.17
CA ILE A 60 0.54 -27.62 -7.77
C ILE A 60 -0.97 -27.43 -7.60
N LEU A 61 -1.54 -26.35 -8.14
CA LEU A 61 -2.99 -26.08 -8.03
C LEU A 61 -3.81 -27.21 -8.66
N LYS A 62 -3.42 -27.70 -9.82
CA LYS A 62 -4.09 -28.82 -10.50
C LYS A 62 -3.95 -30.17 -9.79
N SER A 63 -2.97 -30.30 -8.89
CA SER A 63 -2.79 -31.50 -8.07
C SER A 63 -3.71 -31.54 -6.85
N THR A 64 -4.41 -30.44 -6.55
CA THR A 64 -5.36 -30.38 -5.45
C THR A 64 -6.67 -31.10 -5.81
N PRO A 65 -7.43 -31.62 -4.84
CA PRO A 65 -8.72 -32.25 -5.09
C PRO A 65 -9.87 -31.26 -5.37
N TYR A 66 -9.58 -29.96 -5.38
CA TYR A 66 -10.58 -28.89 -5.48
C TYR A 66 -10.76 -28.45 -6.95
N GLN A 67 -11.42 -29.29 -7.71
CA GLN A 67 -11.82 -29.00 -9.10
C GLN A 67 -13.17 -28.28 -9.11
N LEU A 68 -13.26 -27.18 -9.84
CA LEU A 68 -14.42 -26.31 -9.92
C LEU A 68 -15.11 -26.44 -11.30
N TYR A 69 -16.41 -26.26 -11.33
CA TYR A 69 -17.24 -26.44 -12.53
C TYR A 69 -18.16 -25.24 -12.83
N GLU A 70 -18.38 -24.41 -11.83
CA GLU A 70 -19.30 -23.26 -11.87
C GLU A 70 -18.58 -22.03 -11.29
N THR A 71 -19.26 -20.88 -11.28
CA THR A 71 -18.76 -19.70 -10.59
C THR A 71 -18.41 -20.03 -9.14
N ASP A 72 -17.20 -19.74 -8.75
CA ASP A 72 -16.72 -19.84 -7.37
C ASP A 72 -16.62 -18.43 -6.76
N ASP A 73 -17.23 -18.25 -5.60
CA ASP A 73 -17.23 -17.02 -4.83
C ASP A 73 -16.76 -17.34 -3.41
N TRP A 74 -15.49 -17.07 -3.17
CA TRP A 74 -14.85 -17.47 -1.92
C TRP A 74 -14.04 -16.34 -1.27
N VAL A 75 -14.08 -16.30 0.06
CA VAL A 75 -13.24 -15.39 0.86
C VAL A 75 -12.01 -16.15 1.34
N TRP A 76 -10.87 -15.82 0.75
CA TRP A 76 -9.57 -16.30 1.18
C TRP A 76 -9.15 -15.59 2.46
N GLN A 77 -8.77 -16.35 3.48
CA GLN A 77 -8.39 -15.87 4.81
C GLN A 77 -6.94 -16.27 5.15
N ASP A 78 -6.44 -15.78 6.27
CA ASP A 78 -5.09 -16.08 6.79
C ASP A 78 -3.96 -15.66 5.82
N LEU A 79 -4.20 -14.66 4.99
CA LEU A 79 -3.17 -14.06 4.16
C LEU A 79 -2.21 -13.23 5.00
N MET A 80 -0.95 -13.16 4.58
CA MET A 80 0.04 -12.30 5.24
C MET A 80 -0.25 -10.82 4.95
N PRO A 81 -0.23 -9.93 5.95
CA PRO A 81 -0.39 -8.50 5.76
C PRO A 81 0.71 -7.90 4.87
N TYR A 82 0.37 -6.83 4.14
CA TYR A 82 1.29 -6.05 3.29
C TYR A 82 2.10 -6.90 2.31
N THR A 83 1.51 -7.98 1.82
CA THR A 83 2.16 -8.96 0.97
C THR A 83 1.54 -8.96 -0.43
N GLU A 84 2.38 -9.02 -1.46
CA GLU A 84 1.95 -9.15 -2.85
C GLU A 84 1.59 -10.59 -3.19
N TYR A 85 0.44 -10.75 -3.84
CA TYR A 85 -0.11 -12.03 -4.28
C TYR A 85 -0.50 -11.98 -5.74
N TYR A 86 -0.54 -13.15 -6.36
CA TYR A 86 -1.28 -13.40 -7.57
C TYR A 86 -2.48 -14.29 -7.29
N ALA A 87 -3.65 -13.85 -7.77
CA ALA A 87 -4.82 -14.72 -7.94
C ALA A 87 -4.71 -15.37 -9.32
N LEU A 88 -4.76 -16.68 -9.37
CA LEU A 88 -4.57 -17.48 -10.56
C LEU A 88 -5.77 -18.36 -10.81
N ALA A 89 -6.12 -18.56 -12.06
CA ALA A 89 -7.10 -19.57 -12.47
C ALA A 89 -6.77 -20.08 -13.86
N GLN A 90 -7.02 -21.38 -14.09
CA GLN A 90 -6.89 -22.00 -15.42
C GLN A 90 -7.93 -23.11 -15.57
N GLY A 91 -8.63 -23.08 -16.68
CA GLY A 91 -9.64 -24.08 -17.00
C GLY A 91 -9.26 -24.93 -18.18
N ALA A 92 -9.92 -26.07 -18.31
CA ALA A 92 -9.87 -26.96 -19.46
C ALA A 92 -11.26 -27.08 -20.10
N ASN A 93 -11.26 -27.32 -21.42
CA ASN A 93 -12.47 -27.62 -22.17
C ASN A 93 -12.84 -29.13 -22.07
N VAL A 94 -13.88 -29.58 -22.79
CA VAL A 94 -14.33 -30.98 -22.75
C VAL A 94 -13.31 -31.98 -23.34
N ASN A 95 -12.33 -31.50 -24.08
CA ASN A 95 -11.26 -32.32 -24.68
C ASN A 95 -10.00 -32.33 -23.79
N ASP A 96 -10.05 -31.82 -22.54
CA ASP A 96 -8.93 -31.64 -21.63
C ASP A 96 -7.83 -30.68 -22.17
N GLU A 97 -8.19 -29.79 -23.10
CA GLU A 97 -7.30 -28.75 -23.59
C GLU A 97 -7.33 -27.55 -22.63
N TRP A 98 -6.15 -27.21 -22.11
CA TRP A 98 -5.98 -26.11 -21.17
C TRP A 98 -6.00 -24.77 -21.88
N GLY A 99 -6.85 -23.85 -21.40
CA GLY A 99 -6.83 -22.44 -21.81
C GLY A 99 -5.69 -21.66 -21.18
N VAL A 100 -5.68 -20.36 -21.43
CA VAL A 100 -4.67 -19.43 -20.86
C VAL A 100 -4.85 -19.31 -19.34
N VAL A 101 -3.73 -19.06 -18.66
CA VAL A 101 -3.76 -18.75 -17.21
C VAL A 101 -4.29 -17.33 -17.02
N SER A 102 -5.39 -17.18 -16.31
CA SER A 102 -5.86 -15.88 -15.82
C SER A 102 -5.11 -15.50 -14.56
N LYS A 103 -4.61 -14.27 -14.51
CA LYS A 103 -3.77 -13.77 -13.42
C LYS A 103 -4.11 -12.34 -13.04
N VAL A 104 -4.36 -12.10 -11.76
CA VAL A 104 -4.60 -10.77 -11.20
C VAL A 104 -3.67 -10.56 -10.02
N ALA A 105 -2.87 -9.48 -10.08
CA ALA A 105 -1.99 -9.10 -9.00
C ALA A 105 -2.75 -8.24 -7.97
N PHE A 106 -2.50 -8.47 -6.68
CA PHE A 106 -2.99 -7.63 -5.61
C PHE A 106 -2.01 -7.61 -4.43
N ARG A 107 -2.17 -6.64 -3.54
CA ARG A 107 -1.42 -6.59 -2.29
C ARG A 107 -2.41 -6.49 -1.14
N THR A 108 -2.27 -7.33 -0.13
CA THR A 108 -3.04 -7.22 1.11
C THR A 108 -2.75 -5.89 1.81
N LEU A 109 -3.73 -5.35 2.51
CA LEU A 109 -3.54 -4.13 3.27
C LEU A 109 -2.51 -4.38 4.38
N GLY A 110 -1.68 -3.37 4.62
CA GLY A 110 -0.77 -3.38 5.77
C GLY A 110 -1.54 -3.03 7.05
N ASP A 111 -0.87 -3.11 8.18
CA ASP A 111 -1.23 -2.26 9.29
C ASP A 111 -1.00 -0.82 8.82
N VAL A 112 -2.06 -0.21 8.32
CA VAL A 112 -2.14 1.22 8.41
C VAL A 112 -2.28 1.48 9.92
N SER A 113 -1.18 1.45 10.61
CA SER A 113 -0.99 2.39 11.69
C SER A 113 -1.44 3.71 11.08
N ILE A 114 -2.44 4.38 11.67
CA ILE A 114 -2.90 5.71 11.28
C ILE A 114 -1.75 6.74 11.37
N THR A 115 -0.55 6.31 11.67
CA THR A 115 0.73 6.97 11.56
C THR A 115 1.29 7.05 10.14
N GLN A 116 0.60 6.52 9.10
CA GLN A 116 1.06 6.66 7.70
C GLN A 116 -0.09 6.84 6.69
N LEU A 117 -1.24 7.39 7.07
CA LEU A 117 -1.61 8.63 6.44
C LEU A 117 -0.65 9.66 7.05
N GLU A 118 0.57 9.70 6.58
CA GLU A 118 1.21 10.97 6.41
C GLU A 118 0.28 11.77 5.46
N LYS A 119 -0.74 12.41 6.08
CA LYS A 119 -0.71 13.84 5.97
C LYS A 119 0.76 14.13 6.24
N GLU A 120 1.54 14.35 5.18
CA GLU A 120 2.68 15.22 5.28
C GLU A 120 2.10 16.42 6.03
N GLN A 121 2.25 16.42 7.35
CA GLN A 121 2.21 17.64 8.11
C GLN A 121 3.49 18.33 7.67
N THR A 122 3.44 18.76 6.42
CA THR A 122 4.46 19.63 5.86
C THR A 122 4.42 20.81 6.80
N LEU A 123 5.46 20.90 7.61
CA LEU A 123 5.62 22.05 8.50
C LEU A 123 5.57 23.29 7.64
N LEU A 124 4.45 24.01 7.69
CA LEU A 124 4.27 25.20 6.89
C LEU A 124 5.08 26.33 7.53
N LEU A 125 6.21 26.61 6.90
CA LEU A 125 7.13 27.69 7.26
C LEU A 125 6.92 28.88 6.31
N TYR A 126 6.49 30.01 6.82
CA TYR A 126 6.23 31.19 6.00
C TYR A 126 6.71 32.49 6.67
N PRO A 127 7.39 33.36 5.92
CA PRO A 127 7.89 33.19 4.58
C PRO A 127 9.04 32.18 4.50
N ASN A 128 9.15 31.49 3.37
CA ASN A 128 10.29 30.63 3.06
C ASN A 128 10.62 30.79 1.56
N PRO A 129 11.70 31.48 1.19
CA PRO A 129 12.80 31.96 2.02
C PRO A 129 12.42 33.05 3.04
N ALA A 130 13.06 33.00 4.21
CA ALA A 130 12.92 33.95 5.29
C ALA A 130 14.09 34.94 5.33
N LYS A 131 13.88 36.12 5.93
CA LYS A 131 14.93 37.13 6.19
C LYS A 131 15.11 37.35 7.68
N ASP A 132 14.11 37.89 8.35
CA ASP A 132 14.18 38.25 9.76
C ASP A 132 13.47 37.25 10.66
N PHE A 133 12.40 36.65 10.16
CA PHE A 133 11.59 35.69 10.90
C PHE A 133 10.87 34.70 9.99
N VAL A 134 10.48 33.60 10.55
CA VAL A 134 9.57 32.62 9.94
C VAL A 134 8.44 32.32 10.91
N VAL A 135 7.23 32.09 10.40
CA VAL A 135 6.07 31.65 11.15
C VAL A 135 5.85 30.16 10.93
N LEU A 136 5.80 29.42 12.01
CA LEU A 136 5.39 28.03 12.02
C LEU A 136 3.86 27.99 12.11
N GLN A 137 3.22 27.35 11.13
CA GLN A 137 1.80 27.09 11.16
C GLN A 137 1.56 25.63 11.59
N ASN A 138 0.38 25.37 12.17
CA ASN A 138 -0.03 24.05 12.65
C ASN A 138 0.78 23.50 13.85
N SER A 139 1.50 24.34 14.59
CA SER A 139 2.04 23.95 15.89
C SER A 139 0.92 23.89 16.94
N VAL A 140 1.10 23.09 17.97
CA VAL A 140 0.20 23.01 19.13
C VAL A 140 0.94 23.61 20.34
N ALA A 141 0.20 24.19 21.28
CA ALA A 141 0.82 24.67 22.52
C ALA A 141 1.46 23.49 23.27
N GLY A 142 2.72 23.63 23.63
CA GLY A 142 3.50 22.57 24.27
C GLY A 142 4.48 21.86 23.32
N ASP A 143 4.38 22.03 22.01
CA ASP A 143 5.33 21.43 21.07
C ASP A 143 6.74 22.00 21.25
N GLU A 144 7.73 21.13 21.21
CA GLU A 144 9.13 21.51 21.25
C GLU A 144 9.65 21.80 19.82
N VAL A 145 10.25 22.98 19.63
CA VAL A 145 10.79 23.42 18.33
C VAL A 145 12.28 23.59 18.43
N GLU A 146 12.99 23.03 17.45
CA GLU A 146 14.43 23.19 17.28
C GLU A 146 14.76 23.73 15.89
N LEU A 147 15.61 24.76 15.82
CA LEU A 147 16.25 25.23 14.61
C LEU A 147 17.69 24.71 14.57
N SER A 148 18.06 24.01 13.51
CA SER A 148 19.42 23.50 13.32
C SER A 148 20.00 23.88 11.96
N ASP A 149 21.33 23.96 11.90
CA ASP A 149 22.07 24.11 10.64
C ASP A 149 22.19 22.76 9.90
N ILE A 150 22.81 22.81 8.71
CA ILE A 150 23.00 21.59 7.86
C ILE A 150 23.96 20.57 8.49
N GLN A 151 24.68 20.91 9.55
CA GLN A 151 25.56 20.02 10.30
C GLN A 151 24.82 19.37 11.50
N GLY A 152 23.55 19.71 11.69
CA GLY A 152 22.73 19.22 12.80
C GLY A 152 22.97 19.95 14.13
N ARG A 153 23.72 21.04 14.11
CA ARG A 153 23.95 21.85 15.30
C ARG A 153 22.73 22.69 15.62
N VAL A 154 22.15 22.49 16.81
CA VAL A 154 20.97 23.23 17.27
C VAL A 154 21.37 24.67 17.59
N LEU A 155 20.74 25.65 16.94
CA LEU A 155 20.94 27.06 17.11
C LEU A 155 19.92 27.68 18.07
N GLN A 156 18.67 27.21 18.01
CA GLN A 156 17.59 27.66 18.88
C GLN A 156 16.71 26.49 19.28
N LYS A 157 16.20 26.51 20.50
CA LYS A 157 15.24 25.54 21.03
C LYS A 157 14.26 26.25 21.94
N PHE A 158 12.97 26.00 21.77
CA PHE A 158 11.90 26.57 22.59
C PHE A 158 10.62 25.73 22.52
N VAL A 159 9.67 26.04 23.39
CA VAL A 159 8.36 25.40 23.42
C VAL A 159 7.31 26.38 22.92
N THR A 160 6.41 25.89 22.05
CA THR A 160 5.33 26.71 21.49
C THR A 160 4.23 26.96 22.53
N ASN A 161 3.64 28.15 22.48
CA ASN A 161 2.51 28.52 23.34
C ASN A 161 1.21 28.70 22.55
N THR A 162 1.28 28.67 21.21
CA THR A 162 0.16 28.95 20.32
C THR A 162 0.26 28.15 19.04
N SER A 163 -0.82 28.08 18.27
CA SER A 163 -0.90 27.41 16.97
C SER A 163 -0.13 28.12 15.83
N LYS A 164 0.34 29.35 16.07
CA LYS A 164 1.20 30.13 15.16
C LYS A 164 2.36 30.71 15.96
N THR A 165 3.51 30.15 15.79
CA THR A 165 4.70 30.56 16.52
C THR A 165 5.68 31.26 15.58
N ARG A 166 6.17 32.43 15.98
CA ARG A 166 7.16 33.19 15.23
C ARG A 166 8.55 32.85 15.74
N LEU A 167 9.41 32.41 14.81
CA LEU A 167 10.81 32.10 15.04
C LEU A 167 11.65 33.25 14.47
N ASN A 168 12.48 33.90 15.28
CA ASN A 168 13.42 34.92 14.84
C ASN A 168 14.65 34.23 14.21
N VAL A 169 15.02 34.64 12.99
CA VAL A 169 16.18 34.12 12.26
C VAL A 169 17.12 35.23 11.79
N SER A 170 16.95 36.47 12.27
CA SER A 170 17.75 37.63 11.88
C SER A 170 19.24 37.45 12.15
N ASP A 171 19.61 36.67 13.17
CA ASP A 171 21.01 36.40 13.53
C ASP A 171 21.62 35.20 12.79
N CYS A 172 20.81 34.52 11.95
CA CYS A 172 21.25 33.39 11.15
C CYS A 172 21.88 33.89 9.83
N LYS A 173 22.97 33.26 9.41
CA LYS A 173 23.57 33.54 8.11
C LYS A 173 22.69 33.00 6.98
N PRO A 174 22.74 33.62 5.77
CA PRO A 174 22.05 33.04 4.60
C PRO A 174 22.47 31.59 4.37
N GLY A 175 21.50 30.74 4.10
CA GLY A 175 21.74 29.31 3.91
C GLY A 175 20.54 28.43 4.15
N PHE A 176 20.81 27.13 4.24
CA PHE A 176 19.80 26.10 4.52
C PHE A 176 19.81 25.71 5.99
N TYR A 177 18.63 25.56 6.55
CA TYR A 177 18.37 25.20 7.93
C TYR A 177 17.25 24.16 8.00
N PHE A 178 17.16 23.48 9.13
CA PHE A 178 16.07 22.57 9.44
C PHE A 178 15.34 23.06 10.68
N VAL A 179 14.01 23.06 10.59
CA VAL A 179 13.13 23.30 11.74
C VAL A 179 12.49 21.98 12.08
N ARG A 180 12.71 21.48 13.29
CA ARG A 180 12.10 20.27 13.83
C ARG A 180 11.06 20.69 14.83
N ILE A 181 9.86 20.09 14.75
CA ILE A 181 8.82 20.17 15.77
C ILE A 181 8.61 18.77 16.31
N LYS A 182 8.61 18.64 17.63
CA LYS A 182 8.23 17.45 18.35
C LYS A 182 6.94 17.71 19.08
N ASN A 183 5.90 16.95 18.75
CA ASN A 183 4.59 17.07 19.38
C ASN A 183 4.66 16.63 20.84
N ALA A 184 4.06 17.44 21.73
CA ALA A 184 4.11 17.22 23.17
C ALA A 184 3.30 15.98 23.62
N GLU A 185 2.23 15.60 22.89
CA GLU A 185 1.32 14.53 23.26
C GLU A 185 1.66 13.20 22.55
N SER A 186 1.91 13.25 21.22
CA SER A 186 2.16 12.05 20.41
C SER A 186 3.64 11.67 20.32
N ALA A 187 4.55 12.56 20.73
CA ALA A 187 5.99 12.45 20.54
C ALA A 187 6.42 12.34 19.05
N GLU A 188 5.51 12.59 18.11
CA GLU A 188 5.81 12.63 16.67
C GLU A 188 6.71 13.81 16.34
N GLU A 189 7.64 13.62 15.42
CA GLU A 189 8.55 14.64 14.96
C GLU A 189 8.26 14.98 13.49
N THR A 190 8.16 16.28 13.21
CA THR A 190 8.03 16.82 11.85
C THR A 190 9.23 17.73 11.56
N ILE A 191 9.83 17.58 10.39
CA ILE A 191 10.99 18.37 9.98
C ILE A 191 10.64 19.17 8.72
N GLY A 192 10.84 20.49 8.79
CA GLY A 192 10.71 21.42 7.68
C GLY A 192 12.07 21.98 7.24
N LYS A 193 12.26 22.17 5.93
CA LYS A 193 13.42 22.87 5.38
C LYS A 193 13.14 24.36 5.33
N LEU A 194 14.07 25.17 5.87
CA LEU A 194 14.03 26.61 5.87
C LEU A 194 15.22 27.17 5.05
N ILE A 195 14.93 28.13 4.21
CA ILE A 195 15.94 28.90 3.46
C ILE A 195 15.99 30.30 4.06
N ILE A 196 17.16 30.78 4.43
CA ILE A 196 17.37 32.14 4.90
C ILE A 196 18.17 32.90 3.85
N ASN A 197 17.67 34.07 3.47
CA ASN A 197 18.29 35.00 2.52
C ASN A 197 18.74 36.27 3.23
N ASP A 198 19.59 37.05 2.54
CA ASP A 198 20.01 38.41 2.96
C ASP A 198 18.85 39.41 2.97
#